data_58d0c0cd5e8fa04a0847469b52afbc18
#
_entry.id   58d0c0cd5e8fa04a0847469b52afbc18
#
_cell.length_a   1.000
_cell.length_b   1.000
_cell.length_c   1.000
_cell.angle_alpha   90.00
_cell.angle_beta   90.00
_cell.angle_gamma   90.00
#
_symmetry.space_group_name_H-M   'P 1'
#
loop_
_entity.id
_entity.type
_entity.pdbx_description
1 polymer ?
#
loop_
_entity_poly.entity_id
_entity_poly.type
_entity_poly.pdbx_seq_one_letter_code
_entity_poly.pdbx_strand_id
1 'polypeptide(L)'
;ARGVITAEQIKAAIRPADHHYAHTRLIELENTHNRAGGAIFPLDEIRRIRALADEFNLVMHLDGARLWNAHVATHISMQEWAAPFDSISLCFSKGLGTPLGSILVGSSEFIDRAHRYRKVYGGGMRQVGVIAAAALYALDFHLERLADDHRRAHQLALKLVDCGAHVDLDATQTNIVIADFLKSGK
;
A
#
# COMPACT_ATOMS: atom_id res chain seq x y z
N ALA A 1 -8.56 -8.77 -13.04
CA ALA A 1 -8.07 -7.58 -12.33
C ALA A 1 -7.01 -8.03 -11.31
N ARG A 2 -5.76 -7.67 -11.52
CA ARG A 2 -4.63 -8.01 -10.62
C ARG A 2 -4.54 -7.00 -9.45
N GLY A 3 -5.67 -6.75 -8.73
CA GLY A 3 -5.71 -5.81 -7.61
C GLY A 3 -5.71 -4.31 -8.01
N VAL A 4 -5.76 -4.00 -9.30
CA VAL A 4 -5.84 -2.63 -9.80
C VAL A 4 -7.30 -2.35 -10.18
N ILE A 5 -7.88 -1.32 -9.56
CA ILE A 5 -9.18 -0.75 -9.93
C ILE A 5 -8.95 0.46 -10.82
N THR A 6 -9.78 0.66 -11.85
CA THR A 6 -9.62 1.81 -12.77
C THR A 6 -10.51 2.99 -12.40
N ALA A 7 -10.17 4.17 -12.90
CA ALA A 7 -10.98 5.37 -12.71
C ALA A 7 -12.42 5.16 -13.23
N GLU A 8 -12.61 4.44 -14.35
CA GLU A 8 -13.92 4.12 -14.90
C GLU A 8 -14.73 3.21 -13.97
N GLN A 9 -14.08 2.21 -13.35
CA GLN A 9 -14.75 1.33 -12.40
C GLN A 9 -15.15 2.10 -11.13
N ILE A 10 -14.29 3.00 -10.64
CA ILE A 10 -14.60 3.87 -9.50
C ILE A 10 -15.76 4.79 -9.85
N LYS A 11 -15.73 5.44 -11.03
CA LYS A 11 -16.80 6.33 -11.49
C LYS A 11 -18.15 5.63 -11.51
N ALA A 12 -18.20 4.38 -11.99
CA ALA A 12 -19.41 3.57 -12.01
C ALA A 12 -19.91 3.18 -10.61
N ALA A 13 -19.04 3.20 -9.58
CA ALA A 13 -19.38 2.86 -8.20
C ALA A 13 -19.76 4.07 -7.33
N ILE A 14 -19.51 5.30 -7.80
CA ILE A 14 -19.91 6.53 -7.09
C ILE A 14 -21.43 6.56 -7.01
N ARG A 15 -21.95 6.68 -5.80
CA ARG A 15 -23.40 6.70 -5.58
C ARG A 15 -24.00 8.06 -5.94
N PRO A 16 -25.22 8.09 -6.52
CA PRO A 16 -25.90 9.34 -6.84
C PRO A 16 -26.22 10.11 -5.56
N ALA A 17 -26.36 11.42 -5.70
CA ALA A 17 -26.82 12.31 -4.61
C ALA A 17 -28.34 12.10 -4.39
N ASP A 18 -28.70 11.06 -3.68
CA ASP A 18 -30.06 10.66 -3.34
C ASP A 18 -30.12 10.33 -1.84
N HIS A 19 -31.22 10.69 -1.18
CA HIS A 19 -31.39 10.49 0.27
C HIS A 19 -31.47 9.00 0.68
N HIS A 20 -31.69 8.09 -0.26
CA HIS A 20 -31.68 6.65 -0.02
C HIS A 20 -30.27 6.05 0.00
N TYR A 21 -29.25 6.78 -0.42
CA TYR A 21 -27.87 6.30 -0.50
C TYR A 21 -26.94 7.08 0.43
N ALA A 22 -26.03 6.37 1.08
CA ALA A 22 -24.91 7.02 1.73
C ALA A 22 -24.02 7.69 0.66
N HIS A 23 -23.64 8.95 0.87
CA HIS A 23 -22.75 9.67 -0.03
C HIS A 23 -21.38 9.00 -0.08
N THR A 24 -20.87 8.77 -1.28
CA THR A 24 -19.46 8.44 -1.49
C THR A 24 -18.63 9.68 -1.13
N ARG A 25 -17.65 9.54 -0.25
CA ARG A 25 -16.82 10.65 0.25
C ARG A 25 -15.33 10.39 0.15
N LEU A 26 -14.95 9.13 0.01
CA LEU A 26 -13.57 8.69 0.07
C LEU A 26 -13.33 7.62 -0.99
N ILE A 27 -12.18 7.71 -1.65
CA ILE A 27 -11.56 6.63 -2.43
C ILE A 27 -10.35 6.14 -1.65
N GLU A 28 -10.30 4.85 -1.36
CA GLU A 28 -9.14 4.20 -0.75
C GLU A 28 -8.48 3.28 -1.76
N LEU A 29 -7.16 3.37 -1.88
CA LEU A 29 -6.33 2.48 -2.69
C LEU A 29 -5.30 1.80 -1.80
N GLU A 30 -4.87 0.58 -2.18
CA GLU A 30 -3.79 -0.14 -1.49
C GLU A 30 -2.59 -0.29 -2.43
N ASN A 31 -1.38 0.08 -1.97
CA ASN A 31 -0.13 -0.13 -2.70
C ASN A 31 1.03 -0.51 -1.74
N THR A 32 1.72 -1.63 -1.97
CA THR A 32 1.45 -2.66 -2.96
C THR A 32 0.27 -3.53 -2.51
N HIS A 33 -0.55 -4.02 -3.45
CA HIS A 33 -1.78 -4.72 -3.13
C HIS A 33 -1.51 -6.14 -2.61
N ASN A 34 -1.86 -6.41 -1.33
CA ASN A 34 -1.52 -7.64 -0.62
C ASN A 34 -2.08 -8.89 -1.30
N ARG A 35 -3.39 -8.94 -1.48
CA ARG A 35 -4.08 -10.12 -2.04
C ARG A 35 -3.78 -10.38 -3.52
N ALA A 36 -3.23 -9.38 -4.21
CA ALA A 36 -2.78 -9.52 -5.60
C ALA A 36 -1.29 -9.89 -5.72
N GLY A 37 -0.68 -10.40 -4.64
CA GLY A 37 0.71 -10.84 -4.68
C GLY A 37 1.73 -9.71 -4.59
N GLY A 38 1.39 -8.62 -3.91
CA GLY A 38 2.28 -7.45 -3.80
C GLY A 38 2.36 -6.64 -5.09
N ALA A 39 1.30 -6.70 -5.92
CA ALA A 39 1.23 -5.95 -7.17
C ALA A 39 1.34 -4.44 -6.92
N ILE A 40 2.13 -3.79 -7.77
CA ILE A 40 2.31 -2.33 -7.73
C ILE A 40 1.17 -1.68 -8.51
N PHE A 41 0.51 -0.71 -7.88
CA PHE A 41 -0.53 0.08 -8.53
C PHE A 41 0.14 1.07 -9.51
N PRO A 42 -0.25 1.11 -10.80
CA PRO A 42 0.34 2.04 -11.76
C PRO A 42 0.10 3.51 -11.36
N LEU A 43 1.18 4.30 -11.26
CA LEU A 43 1.07 5.70 -10.83
C LEU A 43 0.19 6.54 -11.75
N ASP A 44 0.22 6.27 -13.06
CA ASP A 44 -0.61 7.00 -14.01
C ASP A 44 -2.11 6.72 -13.82
N GLU A 45 -2.47 5.49 -13.43
CA GLU A 45 -3.86 5.19 -13.07
C GLU A 45 -4.26 5.86 -11.75
N ILE A 46 -3.36 5.93 -10.77
CA ILE A 46 -3.60 6.70 -9.53
C ILE A 46 -3.86 8.19 -9.86
N ARG A 47 -3.09 8.77 -10.80
CA ARG A 47 -3.30 10.16 -11.24
C ARG A 47 -4.66 10.35 -11.94
N ARG A 48 -5.11 9.37 -12.75
CA ARG A 48 -6.45 9.39 -13.36
C ARG A 48 -7.56 9.31 -12.31
N ILE A 49 -7.35 8.46 -11.28
CA ILE A 49 -8.28 8.36 -10.14
C ILE A 49 -8.30 9.67 -9.35
N ARG A 50 -7.14 10.34 -9.15
CA ARG A 50 -7.09 11.66 -8.49
C ARG A 50 -7.91 12.70 -9.27
N ALA A 51 -7.75 12.77 -10.59
CA ALA A 51 -8.54 13.68 -11.42
C ALA A 51 -10.06 13.41 -11.30
N LEU A 52 -10.46 12.14 -11.26
CA LEU A 52 -11.84 11.76 -10.99
C LEU A 52 -12.28 12.18 -9.58
N ALA A 53 -11.45 11.98 -8.58
CA ALA A 53 -11.78 12.37 -7.20
C ALA A 53 -11.98 13.89 -7.09
N ASP A 54 -11.18 14.70 -7.80
CA ASP A 54 -11.34 16.15 -7.87
C ASP A 54 -12.66 16.53 -8.55
N GLU A 55 -13.05 15.86 -9.67
CA GLU A 55 -14.34 16.07 -10.36
C GLU A 55 -15.53 15.88 -9.41
N PHE A 56 -15.45 14.88 -8.50
CA PHE A 56 -16.54 14.53 -7.58
C PHE A 56 -16.34 15.04 -6.16
N ASN A 57 -15.33 15.86 -5.90
CA ASN A 57 -14.99 16.40 -4.58
C ASN A 57 -14.83 15.29 -3.52
N LEU A 58 -14.11 14.23 -3.88
CA LEU A 58 -13.80 13.08 -3.04
C LEU A 58 -12.39 13.19 -2.45
N VAL A 59 -12.25 12.69 -1.23
CA VAL A 59 -10.94 12.54 -0.57
C VAL A 59 -10.27 11.25 -1.04
N MET A 60 -8.94 11.25 -1.15
CA MET A 60 -8.18 10.03 -1.44
C MET A 60 -7.29 9.63 -0.27
N HIS A 61 -7.40 8.37 0.14
CA HIS A 61 -6.51 7.74 1.11
C HIS A 61 -5.70 6.61 0.48
N LEU A 62 -4.43 6.49 0.84
CA LEU A 62 -3.58 5.37 0.46
C LEU A 62 -3.30 4.48 1.67
N ASP A 63 -3.75 3.22 1.63
CA ASP A 63 -3.11 2.17 2.41
C ASP A 63 -1.75 1.84 1.77
N GLY A 64 -0.75 2.52 2.24
CA GLY A 64 0.64 2.40 1.82
C GLY A 64 1.44 1.44 2.70
N ALA A 65 0.79 0.45 3.32
CA ALA A 65 1.44 -0.46 4.26
C ALA A 65 2.73 -1.10 3.70
N ARG A 66 2.84 -1.22 2.37
CA ARG A 66 4.02 -1.71 1.64
C ARG A 66 4.50 -0.77 0.53
N LEU A 67 4.20 0.51 0.64
CA LEU A 67 4.61 1.51 -0.36
C LEU A 67 6.13 1.60 -0.52
N TRP A 68 6.88 1.33 0.55
CA TRP A 68 8.35 1.20 0.52
C TRP A 68 8.82 0.19 -0.53
N ASN A 69 8.09 -0.92 -0.70
CA ASN A 69 8.38 -1.92 -1.72
C ASN A 69 8.12 -1.39 -3.13
N ALA A 70 7.03 -0.63 -3.34
CA ALA A 70 6.76 0.01 -4.63
C ALA A 70 7.87 1.03 -4.97
N HIS A 71 8.26 1.87 -4.00
CA HIS A 71 9.35 2.84 -4.15
C HIS A 71 10.64 2.17 -4.62
N VAL A 72 11.09 1.14 -3.89
CA VAL A 72 12.36 0.44 -4.20
C VAL A 72 12.29 -0.29 -5.54
N ALA A 73 11.14 -0.90 -5.87
CA ALA A 73 10.99 -1.64 -7.12
C ALA A 73 10.91 -0.75 -8.37
N THR A 74 10.37 0.47 -8.23
CA THR A 74 10.11 1.36 -9.39
C THR A 74 11.06 2.55 -9.45
N HIS A 75 11.79 2.85 -8.37
CA HIS A 75 12.58 4.06 -8.18
C HIS A 75 11.76 5.37 -8.26
N ILE A 76 10.43 5.28 -8.25
CA ILE A 76 9.55 6.45 -8.11
C ILE A 76 9.66 6.94 -6.66
N SER A 77 9.87 8.25 -6.48
CA SER A 77 10.06 8.82 -5.16
C SER A 77 8.82 8.69 -4.28
N MET A 78 9.02 8.62 -2.96
CA MET A 78 7.89 8.61 -2.00
C MET A 78 7.03 9.87 -2.12
N GLN A 79 7.64 10.99 -2.50
CA GLN A 79 6.93 12.25 -2.75
C GLN A 79 5.99 12.15 -3.95
N GLU A 80 6.44 11.53 -5.05
CA GLU A 80 5.59 11.32 -6.24
C GLU A 80 4.45 10.34 -5.96
N TRP A 81 4.72 9.27 -5.18
CA TRP A 81 3.68 8.35 -4.73
C TRP A 81 2.64 9.04 -3.83
N ALA A 82 3.08 9.98 -2.98
CA ALA A 82 2.21 10.66 -2.04
C ALA A 82 1.35 11.76 -2.67
N ALA A 83 1.84 12.41 -3.72
CA ALA A 83 1.23 13.61 -4.30
C ALA A 83 -0.26 13.49 -4.66
N PRO A 84 -0.79 12.34 -5.14
CA PRO A 84 -2.21 12.20 -5.46
C PRO A 84 -3.14 12.02 -4.25
N PHE A 85 -2.63 11.87 -3.01
CA PHE A 85 -3.42 11.48 -1.85
C PHE A 85 -3.53 12.59 -0.81
N ASP A 86 -4.68 12.68 -0.16
CA ASP A 86 -4.92 13.59 0.96
C ASP A 86 -4.36 13.03 2.28
N SER A 87 -4.28 11.70 2.38
CA SER A 87 -3.67 11.02 3.53
C SER A 87 -3.12 9.65 3.14
N ILE A 88 -2.11 9.20 3.87
CA ILE A 88 -1.40 7.94 3.63
C ILE A 88 -1.09 7.27 4.95
N SER A 89 -1.33 5.97 5.06
CA SER A 89 -0.80 5.14 6.13
C SER A 89 0.38 4.30 5.64
N LEU A 90 1.47 4.23 6.40
CA LEU A 90 2.67 3.47 6.07
C LEU A 90 3.04 2.55 7.24
N CYS A 91 3.46 1.33 6.96
CA CYS A 91 3.94 0.42 8.00
C CYS A 91 5.46 0.36 8.03
N PHE A 92 6.02 0.34 9.24
CA PHE A 92 7.42 0.02 9.50
C PHE A 92 7.63 -1.46 9.89
N SER A 93 6.61 -2.09 10.47
CA SER A 93 6.63 -3.45 11.00
C SER A 93 6.44 -4.57 9.97
N LYS A 94 6.85 -4.34 8.73
CA LYS A 94 6.82 -5.31 7.62
C LYS A 94 8.23 -5.49 7.06
N GLY A 95 8.46 -5.30 5.79
CA GLY A 95 9.77 -5.49 5.14
C GLY A 95 10.90 -4.65 5.75
N LEU A 96 10.61 -3.48 6.31
CA LEU A 96 11.59 -2.68 7.03
C LEU A 96 12.09 -3.31 8.34
N GLY A 97 11.37 -4.31 8.88
CA GLY A 97 11.86 -5.12 10.00
C GLY A 97 11.83 -4.45 11.36
N THR A 98 11.06 -3.38 11.55
CA THR A 98 10.90 -2.83 12.91
C THR A 98 9.97 -3.69 13.76
N PRO A 99 10.13 -3.70 15.10
CA PRO A 99 9.33 -4.56 15.97
C PRO A 99 7.84 -4.24 15.93
N LEU A 100 7.48 -2.99 15.71
CA LEU A 100 6.12 -2.51 15.52
C LEU A 100 6.13 -1.08 14.95
N GLY A 101 4.98 -0.59 14.53
CA GLY A 101 4.77 0.80 14.17
C GLY A 101 4.22 1.00 12.77
N SER A 102 3.45 2.05 12.68
CA SER A 102 2.98 2.67 11.43
C SER A 102 2.97 4.18 11.60
N ILE A 103 2.99 4.88 10.50
CA ILE A 103 2.88 6.34 10.46
C ILE A 103 1.69 6.73 9.58
N LEU A 104 0.96 7.75 10.02
CA LEU A 104 -0.08 8.40 9.25
C LEU A 104 0.45 9.75 8.78
N VAL A 105 0.29 10.05 7.50
CA VAL A 105 0.75 11.28 6.84
C VAL A 105 -0.46 11.97 6.22
N GLY A 106 -0.49 13.30 6.27
CA GLY A 106 -1.55 14.15 5.73
C GLY A 106 -1.34 15.61 6.09
N SER A 107 -2.36 16.45 5.87
CA SER A 107 -2.32 17.85 6.29
C SER A 107 -2.21 17.99 7.81
N SER A 108 -1.68 19.12 8.29
CA SER A 108 -1.57 19.39 9.73
C SER A 108 -2.91 19.26 10.43
N GLU A 109 -3.99 19.82 9.87
CA GLU A 109 -5.34 19.73 10.43
C GLU A 109 -5.81 18.27 10.55
N PHE A 110 -5.58 17.46 9.51
CA PHE A 110 -5.91 16.04 9.54
C PHE A 110 -5.13 15.31 10.63
N ILE A 111 -3.83 15.56 10.75
CA ILE A 111 -2.96 14.91 11.73
C ILE A 111 -3.31 15.32 13.17
N ASP A 112 -3.65 16.58 13.42
CA ASP A 112 -4.10 17.04 14.75
C ASP A 112 -5.37 16.30 15.20
N ARG A 113 -6.33 16.11 14.29
CA ARG A 113 -7.53 15.31 14.55
C ARG A 113 -7.20 13.84 14.76
N ALA A 114 -6.35 13.26 13.91
CA ALA A 114 -5.92 11.86 14.00
C ALA A 114 -5.18 11.59 15.32
N HIS A 115 -4.34 12.52 15.79
CA HIS A 115 -3.65 12.43 17.07
C HIS A 115 -4.61 12.28 18.25
N ARG A 116 -5.72 13.00 18.25
CA ARG A 116 -6.78 12.84 19.26
C ARG A 116 -7.42 11.45 19.18
N TYR A 117 -7.79 10.99 17.96
CA TYR A 117 -8.39 9.68 17.78
C TYR A 117 -7.42 8.55 18.16
N ARG A 118 -6.12 8.68 17.86
CA ARG A 118 -5.11 7.74 18.32
C ARG A 118 -5.19 7.53 19.84
N LYS A 119 -5.36 8.61 20.61
CA LYS A 119 -5.52 8.52 22.06
C LYS A 119 -6.83 7.84 22.46
N VAL A 120 -7.93 8.19 21.82
CA VAL A 120 -9.27 7.62 22.08
C VAL A 120 -9.29 6.11 21.87
N TYR A 121 -8.64 5.63 20.80
CA TYR A 121 -8.57 4.21 20.44
C TYR A 121 -7.42 3.44 21.12
N GLY A 122 -6.76 4.01 22.10
CA GLY A 122 -5.73 3.33 22.90
C GLY A 122 -4.34 3.29 22.25
N GLY A 123 -4.13 3.94 21.09
CA GLY A 123 -2.83 3.98 20.39
C GLY A 123 -1.86 5.04 20.93
N GLY A 124 -2.17 5.71 22.03
CA GLY A 124 -1.35 6.75 22.63
C GLY A 124 -0.25 6.21 23.53
N MET A 125 0.68 5.44 22.99
CA MET A 125 1.81 4.88 23.71
C MET A 125 2.73 5.99 24.26
N ARG A 126 3.11 5.88 25.55
CA ARG A 126 4.16 6.71 26.14
C ARG A 126 5.54 6.16 25.78
N GLN A 127 6.57 7.01 25.85
CA GLN A 127 7.96 6.63 25.54
C GLN A 127 8.12 5.92 24.18
N VAL A 128 7.32 6.34 23.21
CA VAL A 128 7.32 5.78 21.85
C VAL A 128 8.65 6.02 21.09
N GLY A 129 9.53 6.86 21.65
CA GLY A 129 10.84 7.16 21.09
C GLY A 129 11.72 5.91 20.84
N VAL A 130 11.59 4.86 21.66
CA VAL A 130 12.28 3.58 21.43
C VAL A 130 11.86 2.95 20.09
N ILE A 131 10.56 2.99 19.78
CA ILE A 131 10.01 2.44 18.54
C ILE A 131 10.35 3.37 17.36
N ALA A 132 10.27 4.68 17.57
CA ALA A 132 10.63 5.66 16.56
C ALA A 132 12.11 5.57 16.16
N ALA A 133 13.01 5.33 17.11
CA ALA A 133 14.43 5.09 16.85
C ALA A 133 14.65 3.85 15.97
N ALA A 134 13.93 2.75 16.23
CA ALA A 134 13.98 1.57 15.37
C ALA A 134 13.47 1.87 13.95
N ALA A 135 12.42 2.68 13.81
CA ALA A 135 11.90 3.10 12.51
C ALA A 135 12.90 3.98 11.75
N LEU A 136 13.55 4.94 12.41
CA LEU A 136 14.60 5.77 11.80
C LEU A 136 15.78 4.90 11.33
N TYR A 137 16.26 4.00 12.17
CA TYR A 137 17.32 3.05 11.79
C TYR A 137 16.93 2.24 10.56
N ALA A 138 15.69 1.74 10.50
CA ALA A 138 15.22 0.96 9.37
C ALA A 138 15.13 1.77 8.07
N LEU A 139 14.75 3.04 8.15
CA LEU A 139 14.75 3.93 6.98
C LEU A 139 16.17 4.20 6.47
N ASP A 140 17.14 4.36 7.36
CA ASP A 140 18.52 4.64 7.01
C ASP A 140 19.26 3.40 6.46
N PHE A 141 18.95 2.19 6.96
CA PHE A 141 19.76 0.99 6.70
C PHE A 141 19.00 -0.18 6.07
N HIS A 142 17.67 -0.22 6.12
CA HIS A 142 16.89 -1.36 5.63
C HIS A 142 16.10 -1.05 4.35
N LEU A 143 15.86 0.21 4.04
CA LEU A 143 15.00 0.58 2.91
C LEU A 143 15.52 -0.02 1.60
N GLU A 144 16.76 0.24 1.25
CA GLU A 144 17.37 -0.26 0.01
C GLU A 144 17.48 -1.79 -0.02
N ARG A 145 17.56 -2.44 1.14
CA ARG A 145 17.61 -3.90 1.26
C ARG A 145 16.31 -4.60 0.86
N LEU A 146 15.20 -3.87 0.73
CA LEU A 146 13.96 -4.43 0.19
C LEU A 146 14.17 -4.99 -1.23
N ALA A 147 15.12 -4.47 -2.00
CA ALA A 147 15.52 -5.02 -3.29
C ALA A 147 15.99 -6.48 -3.18
N ASP A 148 16.66 -6.84 -2.06
CA ASP A 148 17.06 -8.23 -1.80
C ASP A 148 15.86 -9.14 -1.59
N ASP A 149 14.84 -8.65 -0.89
CA ASP A 149 13.59 -9.39 -0.67
C ASP A 149 12.85 -9.62 -1.99
N HIS A 150 12.81 -8.62 -2.87
CA HIS A 150 12.20 -8.76 -4.20
C HIS A 150 12.94 -9.81 -5.02
N ARG A 151 14.28 -9.78 -5.04
CA ARG A 151 15.10 -10.77 -5.74
C ARG A 151 14.86 -12.19 -5.20
N ARG A 152 14.84 -12.36 -3.86
CA ARG A 152 14.59 -13.65 -3.21
C ARG A 152 13.17 -14.15 -3.49
N ALA A 153 12.17 -13.28 -3.48
CA ALA A 153 10.79 -13.63 -3.82
C ALA A 153 10.71 -14.15 -5.25
N HIS A 154 11.33 -13.47 -6.20
CA HIS A 154 11.37 -13.92 -7.60
C HIS A 154 12.09 -15.27 -7.76
N GLN A 155 13.24 -15.47 -7.09
CA GLN A 155 13.96 -16.74 -7.10
C GLN A 155 13.12 -17.88 -6.47
N LEU A 156 12.40 -17.59 -5.39
CA LEU A 156 11.48 -18.55 -4.79
C LEU A 156 10.35 -18.92 -5.74
N ALA A 157 9.75 -17.93 -6.40
CA ALA A 157 8.68 -18.13 -7.39
C ALA A 157 9.14 -19.08 -8.52
N LEU A 158 10.34 -18.87 -9.09
CA LEU A 158 10.91 -19.75 -10.11
C LEU A 158 11.08 -21.19 -9.60
N LYS A 159 11.64 -21.37 -8.40
CA LYS A 159 11.82 -22.71 -7.82
C LYS A 159 10.50 -23.41 -7.53
N LEU A 160 9.47 -22.66 -7.13
CA LEU A 160 8.13 -23.23 -6.91
C LEU A 160 7.51 -23.70 -8.22
N VAL A 161 7.72 -22.98 -9.33
CA VAL A 161 7.30 -23.44 -10.67
C VAL A 161 8.03 -24.72 -11.05
N ASP A 162 9.35 -24.80 -10.83
CA ASP A 162 10.14 -26.02 -11.09
C ASP A 162 9.65 -27.22 -10.26
N CYS A 163 9.14 -26.97 -9.06
CA CYS A 163 8.53 -27.98 -8.20
C CYS A 163 7.06 -28.32 -8.59
N GLY A 164 6.52 -27.72 -9.64
CA GLY A 164 5.19 -28.00 -10.18
C GLY A 164 4.08 -27.15 -9.56
N ALA A 165 4.38 -26.11 -8.80
CA ALA A 165 3.36 -25.14 -8.35
C ALA A 165 2.96 -24.19 -9.50
N HIS A 166 1.72 -23.78 -9.52
CA HIS A 166 1.28 -22.69 -10.39
C HIS A 166 1.57 -21.36 -9.73
N VAL A 167 2.47 -20.55 -10.31
CA VAL A 167 2.83 -19.20 -9.87
C VAL A 167 2.74 -18.24 -11.06
N ASP A 168 2.04 -17.12 -10.90
CA ASP A 168 2.09 -16.03 -11.88
C ASP A 168 3.37 -15.23 -11.66
N LEU A 169 4.40 -15.50 -12.46
CA LEU A 169 5.72 -14.85 -12.34
C LEU A 169 5.63 -13.34 -12.63
N ASP A 170 4.78 -12.93 -13.58
CA ASP A 170 4.59 -11.51 -13.93
C ASP A 170 3.89 -10.74 -12.80
N ALA A 171 3.12 -11.42 -11.95
CA ALA A 171 2.50 -10.83 -10.78
C ALA A 171 3.45 -10.76 -9.57
N THR A 172 4.59 -11.48 -9.61
CA THR A 172 5.60 -11.44 -8.53
C THR A 172 6.50 -10.22 -8.70
N GLN A 173 5.94 -9.04 -8.43
CA GLN A 173 6.62 -7.75 -8.66
C GLN A 173 7.45 -7.27 -7.47
N THR A 174 7.16 -7.76 -6.27
CA THR A 174 7.80 -7.33 -5.03
C THR A 174 8.14 -8.54 -4.13
N ASN A 175 7.79 -8.48 -2.86
CA ASN A 175 8.20 -9.46 -1.85
C ASN A 175 7.14 -10.52 -1.52
N ILE A 176 6.05 -10.60 -2.29
CA ILE A 176 4.97 -11.57 -2.06
C ILE A 176 4.91 -12.56 -3.22
N VAL A 177 4.89 -13.85 -2.90
CA VAL A 177 4.71 -14.94 -3.85
C VAL A 177 3.40 -15.65 -3.53
N ILE A 178 2.52 -15.78 -4.54
CA ILE A 178 1.31 -16.58 -4.44
C ILE A 178 1.52 -17.84 -5.25
N ALA A 179 1.47 -18.98 -4.60
CA ALA A 179 1.61 -20.30 -5.22
C ALA A 179 0.37 -21.14 -5.00
N ASP A 180 -0.13 -21.77 -6.06
CA ASP A 180 -1.28 -22.70 -6.02
C ASP A 180 -0.80 -24.10 -6.40
N PHE A 181 -0.84 -25.01 -5.46
CA PHE A 181 -0.45 -26.41 -5.63
C PHE A 181 -1.60 -27.29 -6.12
N LEU A 182 -2.86 -26.84 -5.99
CA LEU A 182 -4.04 -27.62 -6.40
C LEU A 182 -4.21 -27.62 -7.92
N LYS A 183 -3.66 -26.65 -8.62
CA LYS A 183 -3.67 -26.54 -10.08
C LYS A 183 -2.51 -27.27 -10.75
N SER A 184 -1.61 -27.88 -9.99
CA SER A 184 -0.39 -28.48 -10.54
C SER A 184 -0.61 -29.79 -11.32
N GLY A 185 -1.81 -30.35 -11.32
CA GLY A 185 -2.14 -31.57 -12.11
C GLY A 185 -1.31 -32.83 -11.78
N LYS A 186 -0.61 -32.84 -10.64
CA LYS A 186 0.19 -33.96 -10.15
C LYS A 186 -0.42 -34.54 -8.88
#